data_7cb8a3d9ed3e5b4a6ba516c1c54ca957
#
_entry.id   7cb8a3d9ed3e5b4a6ba516c1c54ca957
#
_cell.length_a   1.000
_cell.length_b   1.000
_cell.length_c   1.000
_cell.angle_alpha   90.00
_cell.angle_beta   90.00
_cell.angle_gamma   90.00
#
_symmetry.space_group_name_H-M   'P 1'
#
loop_
_entity.id
_entity.type
_entity.pdbx_description
1 polymer ?
#
loop_
_entity_poly.entity_id
_entity_poly.type
_entity_poly.pdbx_seq_one_letter_code
_entity_poly.pdbx_strand_id
1 'polypeptide(L)'
;LIVSLAASAYAGNTTTNQIDKIMSFDYAGNSLTPDQLEILAKNPELAAKRAEKDVKFLTDNAGKQMNDSMKNDKVPDVGVLTVSIPIGQDTTIYNCEVGNRGGSRSGASDWAAQYSTSDKWSDVSTWCVGVGSSNAWAWVGPRVYISGSGSKSANIIFRGRYYGGIFGCFGGSSNGRIRVSIYDYTLGSEMGGLTLWDRTASNGQRIMASDPSFSNAVQLTLQAGHTYAFRFGDAVSSAQYSLPYPDLSNTDFWNNGTGGDGLDATSVTVDFFRKELLR
;
A
#
# COMPACT_ATOMS: atom_id res chain seq x y z
N LEU A 1 -31.41 33.04 -0.73
CA LEU A 1 -30.31 33.99 -0.46
C LEU A 1 -29.02 33.32 -0.96
N ILE A 2 -28.60 33.67 -2.19
CA ILE A 2 -27.36 33.19 -2.78
C ILE A 2 -26.25 34.03 -2.15
N VAL A 3 -25.49 33.46 -1.22
CA VAL A 3 -24.26 34.07 -0.75
C VAL A 3 -23.18 33.71 -1.78
N SER A 4 -22.98 34.59 -2.75
CA SER A 4 -21.77 34.59 -3.56
C SER A 4 -20.63 35.02 -2.66
N LEU A 5 -19.87 34.06 -2.14
CA LEU A 5 -18.55 34.33 -1.61
C LEU A 5 -17.66 34.71 -2.78
N ALA A 6 -17.48 36.03 -2.93
CA ALA A 6 -16.43 36.58 -3.75
C ALA A 6 -15.12 36.04 -3.21
N ALA A 7 -14.49 35.14 -3.98
CA ALA A 7 -13.08 34.81 -3.82
C ALA A 7 -12.30 36.10 -4.08
N SER A 8 -12.05 36.88 -3.02
CA SER A 8 -11.13 37.99 -3.06
C SER A 8 -9.80 37.46 -3.53
N ALA A 9 -9.40 37.90 -4.71
CA ALA A 9 -8.08 37.75 -5.26
C ALA A 9 -7.04 38.40 -4.33
N TYR A 10 -6.67 37.68 -3.28
CA TYR A 10 -5.43 37.92 -2.56
C TYR A 10 -4.33 37.10 -3.28
N ALA A 11 -4.11 37.48 -4.55
CA ALA A 11 -2.87 37.18 -5.23
C ALA A 11 -1.76 38.02 -4.59
N GLY A 12 -1.41 37.74 -3.35
CA GLY A 12 -0.12 38.13 -2.82
C GLY A 12 0.91 37.51 -3.77
N ASN A 13 1.87 38.31 -4.25
CA ASN A 13 2.93 37.97 -5.17
C ASN A 13 3.75 36.76 -4.66
N THR A 14 3.16 35.56 -4.71
CA THR A 14 3.91 34.30 -4.53
C THR A 14 4.75 34.19 -5.80
N THR A 15 6.05 34.47 -5.69
CA THR A 15 6.95 34.42 -6.83
C THR A 15 7.00 32.97 -7.34
N THR A 16 7.14 32.79 -8.65
CA THR A 16 7.34 31.47 -9.27
C THR A 16 8.42 30.68 -8.53
N ASN A 17 9.47 31.32 -8.08
CA ASN A 17 10.55 30.73 -7.28
C ASN A 17 10.08 30.15 -5.92
N GLN A 18 9.08 30.74 -5.25
CA GLN A 18 8.53 30.19 -4.00
C GLN A 18 7.67 28.97 -4.27
N ILE A 19 6.86 28.99 -5.33
CA ILE A 19 6.06 27.84 -5.76
C ILE A 19 6.98 26.68 -6.15
N ASP A 20 8.01 26.95 -6.96
CA ASP A 20 9.00 25.95 -7.37
C ASP A 20 9.69 25.32 -6.15
N LYS A 21 10.06 26.12 -5.16
CA LYS A 21 10.63 25.60 -3.90
C LYS A 21 9.66 24.72 -3.12
N ILE A 22 8.38 25.07 -3.02
CA ILE A 22 7.35 24.26 -2.37
C ILE A 22 7.17 22.94 -3.13
N MET A 23 7.17 22.98 -4.45
CA MET A 23 6.92 21.81 -5.30
C MET A 23 8.16 20.95 -5.54
N SER A 24 9.38 21.52 -5.50
CA SER A 24 10.64 20.80 -5.67
C SER A 24 11.11 20.08 -4.41
N PHE A 25 10.41 20.28 -3.31
CA PHE A 25 10.76 19.76 -2.01
C PHE A 25 10.78 18.21 -2.02
N ASP A 26 11.93 17.65 -1.69
CA ASP A 26 12.09 16.21 -1.52
C ASP A 26 11.67 15.84 -0.08
N TYR A 27 10.74 14.92 0.09
CA TYR A 27 10.18 14.52 1.39
C TYR A 27 11.24 13.90 2.34
N ALA A 28 12.44 13.67 1.85
CA ALA A 28 13.53 13.01 2.55
C ALA A 28 14.14 13.84 3.72
N GLY A 29 13.30 14.45 4.55
CA GLY A 29 13.72 14.93 5.86
C GLY A 29 13.57 16.43 6.15
N ASN A 30 12.98 17.20 5.27
CA ASN A 30 12.77 18.63 5.53
C ASN A 30 11.27 18.93 5.74
N SER A 31 10.89 19.41 6.89
CA SER A 31 9.56 19.98 7.12
C SER A 31 9.36 21.26 6.29
N LEU A 32 8.16 21.45 5.74
CA LEU A 32 7.79 22.75 5.15
C LEU A 32 8.01 23.85 6.19
N THR A 33 8.58 24.96 5.77
CA THR A 33 8.75 26.12 6.67
C THR A 33 7.39 26.74 7.01
N PRO A 34 7.27 27.49 8.13
CA PRO A 34 6.03 28.19 8.47
C PRO A 34 5.51 29.07 7.32
N ASP A 35 6.41 29.76 6.60
CA ASP A 35 6.04 30.61 5.45
C ASP A 35 5.47 29.78 4.29
N GLN A 36 6.05 28.61 4.03
CA GLN A 36 5.56 27.69 3.00
C GLN A 36 4.18 27.11 3.36
N LEU A 37 3.96 26.78 4.64
CA LEU A 37 2.67 26.32 5.14
C LEU A 37 1.62 27.42 5.04
N GLU A 38 1.97 28.68 5.31
CA GLU A 38 1.06 29.82 5.16
C GLU A 38 0.66 30.03 3.68
N ILE A 39 1.61 29.87 2.74
CA ILE A 39 1.33 29.93 1.30
C ILE A 39 0.35 28.81 0.91
N LEU A 40 0.56 27.59 1.35
CA LEU A 40 -0.31 26.45 1.06
C LEU A 40 -1.71 26.65 1.69
N ALA A 41 -1.79 27.14 2.93
CA ALA A 41 -3.06 27.40 3.60
C ALA A 41 -3.93 28.43 2.87
N LYS A 42 -3.30 29.38 2.20
CA LYS A 42 -3.97 30.42 1.39
C LYS A 42 -4.29 30.00 -0.05
N ASN A 43 -3.75 28.85 -0.49
CA ASN A 43 -3.90 28.36 -1.86
C ASN A 43 -4.28 26.87 -1.88
N PRO A 44 -5.57 26.53 -1.75
CA PRO A 44 -6.02 25.14 -1.67
C PRO A 44 -5.64 24.29 -2.88
N GLU A 45 -5.58 24.86 -4.09
CA GLU A 45 -5.17 24.13 -5.29
C GLU A 45 -3.68 23.72 -5.23
N LEU A 46 -2.83 24.64 -4.79
CA LEU A 46 -1.41 24.36 -4.60
C LEU A 46 -1.20 23.36 -3.46
N ALA A 47 -1.97 23.49 -2.38
CA ALA A 47 -1.97 22.55 -1.26
C ALA A 47 -2.35 21.14 -1.72
N ALA A 48 -3.42 20.98 -2.53
CA ALA A 48 -3.83 19.71 -3.08
C ALA A 48 -2.77 19.07 -3.99
N LYS A 49 -2.15 19.85 -4.90
CA LYS A 49 -1.05 19.38 -5.76
C LYS A 49 0.16 18.92 -4.95
N ARG A 50 0.51 19.67 -3.89
CA ARG A 50 1.60 19.26 -2.99
C ARG A 50 1.24 17.98 -2.24
N ALA A 51 0.03 17.89 -1.67
CA ALA A 51 -0.46 16.71 -0.99
C ALA A 51 -0.49 15.48 -1.91
N GLU A 52 -0.90 15.64 -3.19
CA GLU A 52 -0.87 14.56 -4.18
C GLU A 52 0.53 14.00 -4.42
N LYS A 53 1.54 14.87 -4.49
CA LYS A 53 2.93 14.45 -4.62
C LYS A 53 3.40 13.68 -3.38
N ASP A 54 3.06 14.18 -2.20
CA ASP A 54 3.49 13.59 -0.94
C ASP A 54 2.83 12.23 -0.69
N VAL A 55 1.54 12.06 -0.97
CA VAL A 55 0.89 10.76 -0.76
C VAL A 55 1.44 9.67 -1.68
N LYS A 56 1.81 9.99 -2.92
CA LYS A 56 2.49 9.03 -3.80
C LYS A 56 3.82 8.56 -3.21
N PHE A 57 4.65 9.52 -2.78
CA PHE A 57 5.91 9.21 -2.11
C PHE A 57 5.70 8.39 -0.82
N LEU A 58 4.73 8.77 0.01
CA LEU A 58 4.43 8.08 1.26
C LEU A 58 3.93 6.65 1.03
N THR A 59 3.12 6.41 0.02
CA THR A 59 2.66 5.06 -0.34
C THR A 59 3.82 4.20 -0.89
N ASP A 60 4.71 4.78 -1.70
CA ASP A 60 5.92 4.10 -2.16
C ASP A 60 6.84 3.75 -0.98
N ASN A 61 6.98 4.67 -0.02
CA ASN A 61 7.77 4.45 1.19
C ASN A 61 7.13 3.40 2.11
N ALA A 62 5.80 3.37 2.23
CA ALA A 62 5.07 2.32 2.95
C ALA A 62 5.35 0.94 2.34
N GLY A 63 5.31 0.81 1.01
CA GLY A 63 5.69 -0.42 0.31
C GLY A 63 7.15 -0.82 0.54
N LYS A 64 8.06 0.16 0.62
CA LYS A 64 9.46 -0.09 0.95
C LYS A 64 9.63 -0.56 2.40
N GLN A 65 8.96 0.09 3.36
CA GLN A 65 8.95 -0.32 4.76
C GLN A 65 8.42 -1.74 4.93
N MET A 66 7.37 -2.11 4.20
CA MET A 66 6.85 -3.48 4.14
C MET A 66 7.93 -4.48 3.72
N ASN A 67 8.71 -4.18 2.68
CA ASN A 67 9.82 -5.03 2.25
C ASN A 67 10.97 -5.07 3.26
N ASP A 68 11.31 -3.94 3.86
CA ASP A 68 12.40 -3.85 4.86
C ASP A 68 12.04 -4.56 6.17
N SER A 69 10.75 -4.60 6.55
CA SER A 69 10.29 -5.34 7.73
C SER A 69 10.62 -6.84 7.64
N MET A 70 10.64 -7.39 6.42
CA MET A 70 10.93 -8.80 6.19
C MET A 70 12.42 -9.16 6.25
N LYS A 71 13.31 -8.20 5.99
CA LYS A 71 14.76 -8.42 6.10
C LYS A 71 15.20 -8.71 7.55
N ASN A 72 14.43 -8.20 8.51
CA ASN A 72 14.69 -8.38 9.94
C ASN A 72 14.01 -9.62 10.51
N ASP A 73 13.05 -10.22 9.78
CA ASP A 73 12.48 -11.50 10.14
C ASP A 73 13.54 -12.58 9.91
N LYS A 74 14.10 -13.10 10.99
CA LYS A 74 14.97 -14.29 10.88
C LYS A 74 14.18 -15.36 10.15
N VAL A 75 14.80 -15.97 9.13
CA VAL A 75 14.24 -17.20 8.51
C VAL A 75 13.97 -18.16 9.68
N PRO A 76 12.72 -18.42 10.06
CA PRO A 76 12.46 -19.35 11.15
C PRO A 76 12.98 -20.72 10.76
N ASP A 77 13.48 -21.48 11.73
CA ASP A 77 13.86 -22.88 11.52
C ASP A 77 12.74 -23.61 10.75
N VAL A 78 13.15 -24.36 9.73
CA VAL A 78 12.28 -25.16 8.86
C VAL A 78 11.54 -26.19 9.73
N GLY A 79 10.48 -25.80 10.38
CA GLY A 79 9.75 -26.66 11.30
C GLY A 79 8.47 -26.05 11.89
N VAL A 80 8.33 -24.75 11.82
CA VAL A 80 7.16 -24.06 12.35
C VAL A 80 6.41 -23.37 11.21
N LEU A 81 5.24 -23.90 10.87
CA LEU A 81 4.22 -23.27 10.01
C LEU A 81 4.72 -22.86 8.60
N THR A 82 5.44 -23.74 7.91
CA THR A 82 5.86 -23.52 6.53
C THR A 82 5.30 -24.62 5.63
N VAL A 83 4.57 -24.26 4.60
CA VAL A 83 4.10 -25.22 3.59
C VAL A 83 5.30 -25.66 2.75
N SER A 84 5.61 -26.97 2.73
CA SER A 84 6.67 -27.50 1.87
C SER A 84 6.08 -28.01 0.55
N ILE A 85 6.60 -27.50 -0.56
CA ILE A 85 6.17 -27.87 -1.91
C ILE A 85 7.37 -28.47 -2.67
N PRO A 86 7.30 -29.72 -3.14
CA PRO A 86 8.30 -30.24 -4.04
C PRO A 86 8.35 -29.45 -5.34
N ILE A 87 9.57 -29.13 -5.80
CA ILE A 87 9.72 -28.39 -7.06
C ILE A 87 9.10 -29.18 -8.23
N GLY A 88 8.22 -28.51 -8.96
CA GLY A 88 7.46 -29.10 -10.07
C GLY A 88 6.14 -29.76 -9.68
N GLN A 89 5.74 -29.72 -8.42
CA GLN A 89 4.43 -30.16 -7.96
C GLN A 89 3.47 -29.00 -7.82
N ASP A 90 2.40 -29.01 -8.63
CA ASP A 90 1.34 -27.99 -8.52
C ASP A 90 0.62 -28.13 -7.17
N THR A 91 0.41 -26.99 -6.50
CA THR A 91 -0.16 -26.98 -5.16
C THR A 91 -1.00 -25.73 -4.94
N THR A 92 -2.17 -25.88 -4.32
CA THR A 92 -2.99 -24.75 -3.85
C THR A 92 -2.94 -24.66 -2.34
N ILE A 93 -2.63 -23.47 -1.82
CA ILE A 93 -2.47 -23.15 -0.41
C ILE A 93 -3.64 -22.25 0.01
N TYR A 94 -4.33 -22.63 1.07
CA TYR A 94 -5.50 -21.90 1.59
C TYR A 94 -5.22 -21.18 2.90
N ASN A 95 -4.09 -21.42 3.54
CA ASN A 95 -3.71 -20.84 4.83
C ASN A 95 -2.74 -19.67 4.63
N CYS A 96 -2.75 -18.74 5.58
CA CYS A 96 -1.74 -17.70 5.73
C CYS A 96 -1.05 -17.89 7.08
N GLU A 97 0.26 -17.97 7.10
CA GLU A 97 1.04 -18.24 8.32
C GLU A 97 1.82 -17.02 8.78
N VAL A 98 1.98 -16.03 7.91
CA VAL A 98 2.79 -14.84 8.19
C VAL A 98 2.05 -13.56 7.79
N GLY A 99 2.38 -12.50 8.48
CA GLY A 99 1.90 -11.15 8.21
C GLY A 99 2.69 -10.12 9.00
N ASN A 100 2.59 -8.88 8.59
CA ASN A 100 3.18 -7.76 9.31
C ASN A 100 2.44 -6.47 8.97
N ARG A 101 2.68 -5.41 9.77
CA ARG A 101 2.04 -4.12 9.62
C ARG A 101 2.93 -2.99 10.12
N GLY A 102 2.65 -1.79 9.68
CA GLY A 102 3.34 -0.60 10.16
C GLY A 102 2.75 0.67 9.57
N GLY A 103 3.34 1.79 9.94
CA GLY A 103 2.94 3.10 9.46
C GLY A 103 3.73 4.20 10.13
N SER A 104 3.48 5.43 9.70
CA SER A 104 4.06 6.63 10.28
C SER A 104 3.11 7.81 10.13
N ARG A 105 3.32 8.85 10.95
CA ARG A 105 2.52 10.07 10.92
C ARG A 105 3.34 11.31 11.24
N SER A 106 2.86 12.45 10.78
CA SER A 106 3.37 13.77 11.15
C SER A 106 2.24 14.79 11.19
N GLY A 107 2.32 15.78 12.10
CA GLY A 107 1.29 16.81 12.23
C GLY A 107 -0.06 16.27 12.72
N ALA A 108 -1.15 16.88 12.24
CA ALA A 108 -2.53 16.55 12.62
C ALA A 108 -3.07 15.37 11.82
N SER A 109 -2.46 14.20 11.97
CA SER A 109 -2.80 12.98 11.25
C SER A 109 -2.66 11.74 12.11
N ASP A 110 -3.25 10.63 11.68
CA ASP A 110 -3.09 9.33 12.31
C ASP A 110 -3.23 8.20 11.30
N TRP A 111 -2.94 6.96 11.75
CA TRP A 111 -3.04 5.75 10.94
C TRP A 111 -3.44 4.54 11.79
N ALA A 112 -3.98 3.55 11.14
CA ALA A 112 -4.19 2.23 11.71
C ALA A 112 -3.81 1.15 10.69
N ALA A 113 -3.30 0.02 11.19
CA ALA A 113 -2.98 -1.15 10.39
C ALA A 113 -3.12 -2.41 11.24
N GLN A 114 -3.70 -3.46 10.67
CA GLN A 114 -3.83 -4.76 11.30
C GLN A 114 -3.82 -5.88 10.26
N TYR A 115 -3.64 -7.12 10.72
CA TYR A 115 -3.78 -8.33 9.91
C TYR A 115 -4.20 -9.51 10.77
N SER A 116 -4.78 -10.51 10.14
CA SER A 116 -5.08 -11.81 10.75
C SER A 116 -4.61 -12.93 9.84
N THR A 117 -3.75 -13.80 10.37
CA THR A 117 -3.33 -15.00 9.64
C THR A 117 -4.40 -16.08 9.69
N SER A 118 -5.17 -16.20 10.76
CA SER A 118 -6.27 -17.15 10.89
C SER A 118 -7.43 -16.84 9.95
N ASP A 119 -7.80 -15.57 9.84
CA ASP A 119 -8.91 -15.11 9.00
C ASP A 119 -8.45 -14.64 7.62
N LYS A 120 -7.12 -14.53 7.42
CA LYS A 120 -6.44 -14.28 6.14
C LYS A 120 -6.75 -12.91 5.53
N TRP A 121 -6.72 -11.86 6.34
CA TRP A 121 -6.97 -10.50 5.90
C TRP A 121 -5.89 -9.52 6.37
N SER A 122 -5.78 -8.40 5.68
CA SER A 122 -5.05 -7.20 6.09
C SER A 122 -5.92 -5.96 5.90
N ASP A 123 -5.82 -5.02 6.84
CA ASP A 123 -6.59 -3.79 6.88
C ASP A 123 -5.67 -2.59 7.18
N VAL A 124 -5.92 -1.49 6.50
CA VAL A 124 -5.20 -0.23 6.70
C VAL A 124 -6.11 0.97 6.59
N SER A 125 -5.83 2.00 7.36
CA SER A 125 -6.46 3.31 7.20
C SER A 125 -5.51 4.44 7.58
N THR A 126 -5.73 5.61 6.99
CA THR A 126 -5.04 6.85 7.34
C THR A 126 -6.02 8.02 7.31
N TRP A 127 -5.75 9.05 8.12
CA TRP A 127 -6.53 10.29 8.08
C TRP A 127 -5.69 11.51 8.47
N CYS A 128 -6.05 12.66 7.90
CA CYS A 128 -5.48 13.96 8.20
C CYS A 128 -6.61 14.97 8.40
N VAL A 129 -6.61 15.68 9.53
CA VAL A 129 -7.62 16.67 9.91
C VAL A 129 -7.09 18.11 9.90
N GLY A 130 -5.96 18.34 9.25
CA GLY A 130 -5.25 19.61 9.19
C GLY A 130 -3.88 19.43 8.57
N VAL A 131 -2.93 20.32 8.88
CA VAL A 131 -1.58 20.20 8.34
C VAL A 131 -0.89 18.96 8.89
N GLY A 132 -0.65 17.99 8.00
CA GLY A 132 -0.03 16.73 8.37
C GLY A 132 -0.04 15.70 7.25
N SER A 133 0.55 14.55 7.55
CA SER A 133 0.55 13.39 6.66
C SER A 133 0.69 12.09 7.44
N SER A 134 0.14 11.02 6.91
CA SER A 134 0.29 9.66 7.47
C SER A 134 0.39 8.62 6.37
N ASN A 135 1.02 7.50 6.69
CA ASN A 135 0.96 6.29 5.89
C ASN A 135 0.72 5.06 6.77
N ALA A 136 0.17 4.03 6.16
CA ALA A 136 0.00 2.72 6.78
C ALA A 136 0.21 1.63 5.75
N TRP A 137 0.63 0.44 6.22
CA TRP A 137 0.74 -0.75 5.41
C TRP A 137 0.47 -2.00 6.25
N ALA A 138 -0.11 -3.00 5.61
CA ALA A 138 -0.25 -4.33 6.18
C ALA A 138 -0.12 -5.38 5.07
N TRP A 139 0.20 -6.62 5.45
CA TRP A 139 0.18 -7.75 4.55
C TRP A 139 -0.03 -9.05 5.32
N VAL A 140 -0.53 -10.05 4.61
CA VAL A 140 -0.71 -11.42 5.08
C VAL A 140 -0.40 -12.39 3.94
N GLY A 141 0.03 -13.61 4.27
CA GLY A 141 0.23 -14.62 3.24
C GLY A 141 0.81 -15.94 3.74
N PRO A 142 0.85 -16.95 2.87
CA PRO A 142 1.53 -18.20 3.17
C PRO A 142 3.06 -18.05 3.13
N ARG A 143 3.72 -18.82 4.01
CA ARG A 143 5.15 -19.09 3.93
C ARG A 143 5.37 -20.43 3.27
N VAL A 144 6.20 -20.46 2.25
CA VAL A 144 6.38 -21.64 1.38
C VAL A 144 7.87 -21.99 1.25
N TYR A 145 8.22 -23.21 1.58
CA TYR A 145 9.54 -23.77 1.30
C TYR A 145 9.48 -24.64 0.05
N ILE A 146 10.35 -24.40 -0.92
CA ILE A 146 10.45 -25.22 -2.13
C ILE A 146 11.48 -26.32 -1.91
N SER A 147 11.01 -27.55 -1.80
CA SER A 147 11.87 -28.72 -1.59
C SER A 147 12.33 -29.36 -2.90
N GLY A 148 13.40 -30.18 -2.85
CA GLY A 148 13.98 -30.84 -4.01
C GLY A 148 15.30 -30.24 -4.46
N SER A 149 15.55 -30.17 -5.79
CA SER A 149 16.78 -29.62 -6.35
C SER A 149 16.53 -28.86 -7.66
N GLY A 150 17.40 -27.88 -7.93
CA GLY A 150 17.34 -27.06 -9.15
C GLY A 150 16.32 -25.90 -9.04
N SER A 151 15.92 -25.39 -10.20
CA SER A 151 14.97 -24.29 -10.32
C SER A 151 13.92 -24.56 -11.41
N LYS A 152 12.72 -24.01 -11.27
CA LYS A 152 11.64 -24.20 -12.23
C LYS A 152 10.74 -22.96 -12.30
N SER A 153 10.33 -22.59 -13.52
CA SER A 153 9.35 -21.53 -13.71
C SER A 153 7.96 -21.97 -13.26
N ALA A 154 7.24 -21.05 -12.62
CA ALA A 154 5.88 -21.25 -12.14
C ALA A 154 5.05 -19.98 -12.31
N ASN A 155 3.75 -20.15 -12.44
CA ASN A 155 2.75 -19.12 -12.20
C ASN A 155 2.33 -19.19 -10.73
N ILE A 156 2.46 -18.09 -10.02
CA ILE A 156 1.93 -17.94 -8.67
C ILE A 156 0.61 -17.21 -8.79
N ILE A 157 -0.49 -17.93 -8.64
CA ILE A 157 -1.84 -17.41 -8.85
C ILE A 157 -2.41 -17.02 -7.50
N PHE A 158 -2.61 -15.72 -7.30
CA PHE A 158 -3.22 -15.12 -6.11
C PHE A 158 -4.73 -14.97 -6.32
N ARG A 159 -5.53 -15.42 -5.37
CA ARG A 159 -6.98 -15.25 -5.35
C ARG A 159 -7.42 -14.60 -4.05
N GLY A 160 -8.32 -13.65 -4.16
CA GLY A 160 -8.81 -12.90 -3.00
C GLY A 160 -9.89 -11.91 -3.41
N ARG A 161 -10.19 -10.99 -2.50
CA ARG A 161 -11.09 -9.86 -2.73
C ARG A 161 -10.56 -8.64 -2.00
N TYR A 162 -10.98 -7.45 -2.42
CA TYR A 162 -10.71 -6.22 -1.69
C TYR A 162 -11.84 -5.22 -1.83
N TYR A 163 -12.04 -4.44 -0.77
CA TYR A 163 -12.98 -3.33 -0.71
C TYR A 163 -12.35 -2.19 0.08
N GLY A 164 -12.76 -0.96 -0.24
CA GLY A 164 -12.34 0.22 0.49
C GLY A 164 -12.49 1.48 -0.33
N GLY A 165 -11.90 2.57 0.15
CA GLY A 165 -11.97 3.84 -0.53
C GLY A 165 -10.93 4.83 -0.06
N ILE A 166 -10.76 5.86 -0.88
CA ILE A 166 -9.91 6.99 -0.59
C ILE A 166 -10.66 8.30 -0.83
N PHE A 167 -10.40 9.30 -0.01
CA PHE A 167 -10.96 10.63 -0.14
C PHE A 167 -9.87 11.68 0.09
N GLY A 168 -9.69 12.58 -0.88
CA GLY A 168 -8.85 13.76 -0.75
C GLY A 168 -9.71 15.00 -0.59
N CYS A 169 -9.69 15.65 0.59
CA CYS A 169 -10.44 16.88 0.83
C CYS A 169 -9.85 18.07 0.05
N PHE A 170 -10.46 19.24 0.17
CA PHE A 170 -9.90 20.48 -0.38
C PHE A 170 -8.56 20.82 0.29
N GLY A 171 -7.51 20.99 -0.54
CA GLY A 171 -6.14 21.21 -0.06
C GLY A 171 -5.47 19.96 0.50
N GLY A 172 -6.07 18.79 0.28
CA GLY A 172 -5.55 17.50 0.69
C GLY A 172 -5.63 16.43 -0.39
N SER A 173 -4.99 15.31 -0.12
CA SER A 173 -4.96 14.14 -1.02
C SER A 173 -4.83 12.85 -0.22
N SER A 174 -5.27 11.75 -0.81
CA SER A 174 -5.07 10.39 -0.31
C SER A 174 -4.70 9.46 -1.45
N ASN A 175 -3.85 8.47 -1.17
CA ASN A 175 -3.48 7.41 -2.11
C ASN A 175 -3.67 6.05 -1.45
N GLY A 176 -4.09 5.07 -2.24
CA GLY A 176 -4.17 3.68 -1.82
C GLY A 176 -3.62 2.77 -2.91
N ARG A 177 -2.94 1.71 -2.46
CA ARG A 177 -2.37 0.67 -3.33
C ARG A 177 -2.65 -0.69 -2.75
N ILE A 178 -3.20 -1.58 -3.58
CA ILE A 178 -3.37 -3.00 -3.29
C ILE A 178 -2.47 -3.80 -4.21
N ARG A 179 -1.70 -4.72 -3.64
CA ARG A 179 -0.67 -5.44 -4.36
C ARG A 179 -0.55 -6.88 -3.89
N VAL A 180 -0.24 -7.79 -4.80
CA VAL A 180 0.29 -9.11 -4.49
C VAL A 180 1.77 -9.17 -4.84
N SER A 181 2.58 -9.87 -4.04
CA SER A 181 4.01 -9.95 -4.29
C SER A 181 4.64 -11.21 -3.69
N ILE A 182 5.84 -11.52 -4.16
CA ILE A 182 6.61 -12.69 -3.74
C ILE A 182 7.94 -12.18 -3.18
N TYR A 183 8.19 -12.50 -1.92
CA TYR A 183 9.44 -12.19 -1.24
C TYR A 183 10.20 -13.48 -0.97
N ASP A 184 11.47 -13.53 -1.34
CA ASP A 184 12.38 -14.63 -1.05
C ASP A 184 13.16 -14.31 0.22
N TYR A 185 12.88 -15.03 1.30
CA TYR A 185 13.59 -14.89 2.58
C TYR A 185 15.06 -15.31 2.47
N THR A 186 15.36 -16.27 1.61
CA THR A 186 16.72 -16.79 1.43
C THR A 186 17.63 -15.76 0.75
N LEU A 187 17.07 -15.00 -0.21
CA LEU A 187 17.78 -13.91 -0.90
C LEU A 187 17.62 -12.55 -0.19
N GLY A 188 16.64 -12.40 0.70
CA GLY A 188 16.32 -11.16 1.37
C GLY A 188 15.75 -10.10 0.43
N SER A 189 15.02 -10.49 -0.62
CA SER A 189 14.54 -9.58 -1.65
C SER A 189 13.18 -9.96 -2.21
N GLU A 190 12.46 -8.95 -2.73
CA GLU A 190 11.25 -9.17 -3.51
C GLU A 190 11.61 -9.67 -4.91
N MET A 191 11.01 -10.78 -5.32
CA MET A 191 11.26 -11.43 -6.60
C MET A 191 10.29 -11.01 -7.70
N GLY A 192 9.13 -10.50 -7.33
CA GLY A 192 8.10 -10.05 -8.27
C GLY A 192 6.79 -9.71 -7.57
N GLY A 193 5.89 -9.10 -8.32
CA GLY A 193 4.56 -8.74 -7.80
C GLY A 193 3.72 -8.05 -8.86
N LEU A 194 2.45 -7.86 -8.52
CA LEU A 194 1.46 -7.20 -9.37
C LEU A 194 0.66 -6.22 -8.53
N THR A 195 0.53 -4.99 -8.99
CA THR A 195 -0.38 -4.01 -8.43
C THR A 195 -1.78 -4.26 -8.99
N LEU A 196 -2.71 -4.55 -8.09
CA LEU A 196 -4.11 -4.81 -8.42
C LEU A 196 -4.89 -3.51 -8.55
N TRP A 197 -4.59 -2.56 -7.68
CA TRP A 197 -5.21 -1.24 -7.65
C TRP A 197 -4.23 -0.21 -7.10
N ASP A 198 -4.17 0.97 -7.72
CA ASP A 198 -3.38 2.12 -7.29
C ASP A 198 -4.07 3.39 -7.79
N ARG A 199 -4.54 4.22 -6.87
CA ARG A 199 -5.25 5.46 -7.18
C ARG A 199 -4.93 6.55 -6.18
N THR A 200 -5.06 7.79 -6.66
CA THR A 200 -4.94 9.01 -5.84
C THR A 200 -6.22 9.81 -5.97
N ALA A 201 -6.78 10.21 -4.84
CA ALA A 201 -7.89 11.15 -4.76
C ALA A 201 -7.40 12.48 -4.18
N SER A 202 -7.83 13.59 -4.74
CA SER A 202 -7.45 14.94 -4.29
C SER A 202 -8.60 15.93 -4.50
N ASN A 203 -8.55 17.04 -3.78
CA ASN A 203 -9.39 18.21 -3.99
C ASN A 203 -10.91 17.90 -4.00
N GLY A 204 -11.41 17.21 -3.01
CA GLY A 204 -12.82 16.83 -2.85
C GLY A 204 -13.22 15.53 -3.57
N GLN A 205 -12.27 14.82 -4.18
CA GLN A 205 -12.53 13.59 -4.90
C GLN A 205 -12.61 12.40 -3.95
N ARG A 206 -13.59 11.52 -4.19
CA ARG A 206 -13.70 10.19 -3.57
C ARG A 206 -13.57 9.10 -4.64
N ILE A 207 -12.76 8.07 -4.35
CA ILE A 207 -12.56 6.94 -5.24
C ILE A 207 -12.76 5.66 -4.43
N MET A 208 -13.62 4.76 -4.93
CA MET A 208 -13.83 3.44 -4.32
C MET A 208 -12.96 2.40 -5.00
N ALA A 209 -12.44 1.49 -4.20
CA ALA A 209 -11.74 0.28 -4.61
C ALA A 209 -12.65 -0.92 -4.36
N SER A 210 -12.86 -1.76 -5.36
CA SER A 210 -13.66 -2.98 -5.18
C SER A 210 -13.29 -4.00 -6.23
N ASP A 211 -12.93 -5.19 -5.78
CA ASP A 211 -12.90 -6.39 -6.60
C ASP A 211 -13.36 -7.57 -5.73
N PRO A 212 -14.57 -8.09 -5.95
CA PRO A 212 -15.14 -9.15 -5.12
C PRO A 212 -14.47 -10.51 -5.32
N SER A 213 -13.67 -10.68 -6.38
CA SER A 213 -13.07 -11.99 -6.70
C SER A 213 -11.93 -11.86 -7.73
N PHE A 214 -10.80 -11.30 -7.32
CA PHE A 214 -9.65 -11.27 -8.21
C PHE A 214 -8.93 -12.62 -8.31
N SER A 215 -8.36 -12.88 -9.47
CA SER A 215 -7.48 -14.02 -9.74
C SER A 215 -6.35 -13.57 -10.66
N ASN A 216 -5.18 -13.32 -10.10
CA ASN A 216 -4.05 -12.74 -10.83
C ASN A 216 -2.79 -13.58 -10.65
N ALA A 217 -2.00 -13.72 -11.71
CA ALA A 217 -0.79 -14.52 -11.74
C ALA A 217 0.47 -13.67 -11.83
N VAL A 218 1.48 -14.04 -11.05
CA VAL A 218 2.86 -13.56 -11.17
C VAL A 218 3.73 -14.71 -11.65
N GLN A 219 4.38 -14.53 -12.78
CA GLN A 219 5.30 -15.55 -13.32
C GLN A 219 6.72 -15.30 -12.81
N LEU A 220 7.36 -16.32 -12.26
CA LEU A 220 8.76 -16.28 -11.84
C LEU A 220 9.38 -17.67 -11.82
N THR A 221 10.70 -17.72 -11.60
CA THR A 221 11.43 -18.96 -11.38
C THR A 221 11.62 -19.20 -9.88
N LEU A 222 11.06 -20.28 -9.35
CA LEU A 222 11.29 -20.75 -7.99
C LEU A 222 12.53 -21.62 -7.92
N GLN A 223 13.26 -21.54 -6.82
CA GLN A 223 14.47 -22.30 -6.56
C GLN A 223 14.26 -23.23 -5.36
N ALA A 224 14.66 -24.48 -5.52
CA ALA A 224 14.66 -25.45 -4.43
C ALA A 224 15.64 -25.03 -3.32
N GLY A 225 15.29 -25.27 -2.06
CA GLY A 225 16.04 -24.84 -0.90
C GLY A 225 15.71 -23.42 -0.44
N HIS A 226 14.88 -22.67 -1.17
CA HIS A 226 14.47 -21.32 -0.80
C HIS A 226 13.12 -21.31 -0.07
N THR A 227 12.97 -20.31 0.79
CA THR A 227 11.71 -20.01 1.49
C THR A 227 11.14 -18.70 0.99
N TYR A 228 9.87 -18.72 0.60
CA TYR A 228 9.15 -17.58 0.04
C TYR A 228 7.99 -17.15 0.93
N ALA A 229 7.64 -15.86 0.92
CA ALA A 229 6.34 -15.37 1.34
C ALA A 229 5.55 -14.93 0.10
N PHE A 230 4.35 -15.46 -0.07
CA PHE A 230 3.40 -15.01 -1.09
C PHE A 230 2.43 -14.05 -0.43
N ARG A 231 2.61 -12.74 -0.67
CA ARG A 231 1.98 -11.68 0.11
C ARG A 231 0.77 -11.08 -0.59
N PHE A 232 -0.29 -10.88 0.17
CA PHE A 232 -1.39 -9.99 -0.11
C PHE A 232 -1.20 -8.75 0.75
N GLY A 233 -1.02 -7.58 0.14
CA GLY A 233 -0.63 -6.38 0.88
C GLY A 233 -1.33 -5.14 0.39
N ASP A 234 -1.58 -4.24 1.32
CA ASP A 234 -2.14 -2.93 1.13
C ASP A 234 -1.23 -1.85 1.74
N ALA A 235 -1.16 -0.72 1.06
CA ALA A 235 -0.41 0.45 1.51
C ALA A 235 -1.23 1.70 1.18
N VAL A 236 -1.38 2.57 2.16
CA VAL A 236 -2.20 3.79 2.04
C VAL A 236 -1.49 5.00 2.63
N SER A 237 -1.89 6.18 2.18
CA SER A 237 -1.40 7.43 2.73
C SER A 237 -2.40 8.56 2.58
N SER A 238 -2.35 9.54 3.48
CA SER A 238 -3.10 10.79 3.43
C SER A 238 -2.20 11.96 3.77
N ALA A 239 -2.41 13.09 3.11
CA ALA A 239 -1.74 14.36 3.40
C ALA A 239 -2.72 15.52 3.22
N GLN A 240 -2.56 16.55 4.05
CA GLN A 240 -3.37 17.76 3.99
C GLN A 240 -2.54 18.97 4.42
N TYR A 241 -2.68 20.10 3.70
CA TYR A 241 -1.94 21.32 3.95
C TYR A 241 -2.84 22.56 4.05
N SER A 242 -4.16 22.40 4.01
CA SER A 242 -5.13 23.45 4.29
C SER A 242 -5.50 23.48 5.77
N LEU A 243 -5.96 24.65 6.25
CA LEU A 243 -6.56 24.76 7.57
C LEU A 243 -7.85 23.94 7.66
N PRO A 244 -8.27 23.52 8.87
CA PRO A 244 -9.36 22.55 9.03
C PRO A 244 -10.64 23.05 8.39
N TYR A 245 -11.00 22.43 7.29
CA TYR A 245 -12.36 22.35 6.78
C TYR A 245 -13.04 21.17 7.48
N PRO A 246 -14.36 21.09 7.51
CA PRO A 246 -15.07 19.98 8.17
C PRO A 246 -14.72 18.61 7.58
N ASP A 247 -14.06 18.56 6.43
CA ASP A 247 -13.69 17.34 5.74
C ASP A 247 -12.20 17.01 5.97
N LEU A 248 -11.91 15.74 6.14
CA LEU A 248 -10.56 15.18 6.32
C LEU A 248 -10.15 14.36 5.09
N SER A 249 -8.87 14.40 4.73
CA SER A 249 -8.30 13.44 3.78
C SER A 249 -8.14 12.10 4.46
N ASN A 250 -8.73 11.03 3.89
CA ASN A 250 -8.67 9.70 4.49
C ASN A 250 -8.57 8.59 3.47
N THR A 251 -8.11 7.45 3.97
CA THR A 251 -8.23 6.14 3.31
C THR A 251 -8.97 5.21 4.26
N ASP A 252 -9.82 4.37 3.72
CA ASP A 252 -10.61 3.42 4.49
C ASP A 252 -10.61 2.05 3.78
N PHE A 253 -9.67 1.20 4.20
CA PHE A 253 -9.57 -0.21 3.87
C PHE A 253 -9.62 -0.98 5.21
N TRP A 254 -10.57 -0.59 6.08
CA TRP A 254 -10.65 -1.05 7.45
C TRP A 254 -11.95 -1.76 7.72
N ASN A 255 -11.85 -3.03 8.05
CA ASN A 255 -13.00 -3.90 8.25
C ASN A 255 -13.36 -4.14 9.73
N ASN A 256 -12.48 -3.83 10.64
CA ASN A 256 -12.70 -4.13 12.06
C ASN A 256 -13.04 -5.61 12.34
N GLY A 257 -12.63 -6.53 11.46
CA GLY A 257 -12.86 -7.97 11.60
C GLY A 257 -14.27 -8.47 11.24
N THR A 258 -15.13 -7.64 10.62
CA THR A 258 -16.54 -7.99 10.36
C THR A 258 -16.90 -8.28 8.90
N GLY A 259 -15.93 -8.32 7.96
CA GLY A 259 -16.13 -8.81 6.59
C GLY A 259 -16.72 -7.79 5.61
N GLY A 260 -16.14 -6.60 5.49
CA GLY A 260 -16.61 -5.58 4.54
C GLY A 260 -15.50 -4.93 3.74
N ASP A 261 -14.61 -4.20 4.38
CA ASP A 261 -13.52 -3.47 3.74
C ASP A 261 -12.18 -4.17 4.04
N GLY A 262 -11.10 -3.83 3.32
CA GLY A 262 -9.78 -4.45 3.47
C GLY A 262 -9.43 -5.41 2.35
N LEU A 263 -8.37 -6.17 2.53
CA LEU A 263 -7.86 -7.16 1.58
C LEU A 263 -7.92 -8.56 2.19
N ASP A 264 -8.76 -9.42 1.61
CA ASP A 264 -8.91 -10.82 2.02
C ASP A 264 -8.20 -11.76 1.04
N ALA A 265 -7.32 -12.62 1.56
CA ALA A 265 -6.68 -13.68 0.81
C ALA A 265 -7.56 -14.95 0.80
N THR A 266 -7.85 -15.49 -0.36
CA THR A 266 -8.59 -16.76 -0.50
C THR A 266 -7.64 -17.93 -0.64
N SER A 267 -6.72 -17.86 -1.59
CA SER A 267 -5.73 -18.90 -1.84
C SER A 267 -4.55 -18.40 -2.68
N VAL A 268 -3.46 -19.15 -2.63
CA VAL A 268 -2.34 -19.06 -3.56
C VAL A 268 -2.13 -20.40 -4.24
N THR A 269 -2.07 -20.44 -5.57
CA THR A 269 -1.71 -21.65 -6.32
C THR A 269 -0.33 -21.47 -6.91
N VAL A 270 0.55 -22.42 -6.64
CA VAL A 270 1.82 -22.59 -7.35
C VAL A 270 1.56 -23.56 -8.49
N ASP A 271 1.64 -23.08 -9.72
CA ASP A 271 1.43 -23.86 -10.95
C ASP A 271 2.74 -23.90 -11.74
N PHE A 272 3.44 -25.02 -11.68
CA PHE A 272 4.69 -25.22 -12.39
C PHE A 272 4.44 -25.55 -13.85
N PHE A 273 5.06 -24.83 -14.77
CA PHE A 273 5.01 -25.14 -16.19
C PHE A 273 5.48 -26.58 -16.44
N ARG A 274 4.58 -27.43 -16.82
CA ARG A 274 4.93 -28.72 -17.38
C ARG A 274 5.55 -28.46 -18.75
N LYS A 275 6.80 -28.90 -18.98
CA LYS A 275 7.26 -29.02 -20.36
C LYS A 275 6.29 -30.02 -21.00
N GLU A 276 5.38 -29.55 -21.85
CA GLU A 276 4.72 -30.46 -22.77
C GLU A 276 5.82 -31.18 -23.53
N LEU A 277 5.92 -32.47 -23.28
CA LEU A 277 6.69 -33.37 -24.12
C LEU A 277 6.02 -33.31 -25.48
N LEU A 278 6.55 -32.44 -26.36
CA LEU A 278 6.23 -32.50 -27.79
C LEU A 278 6.62 -33.92 -28.23
N ARG A 279 5.64 -34.81 -28.27
CA ARG A 279 5.71 -36.12 -28.91
C ARG A 279 5.55 -35.98 -30.41
#